data_f7e41653dd8605e18ede759048d19cf5
#
_entry.id   f7e41653dd8605e18ede759048d19cf5
#
_cell.length_a   1.000
_cell.length_b   1.000
_cell.length_c   1.000
_cell.angle_alpha   90.00
_cell.angle_beta   90.00
_cell.angle_gamma   90.00
#
_symmetry.space_group_name_H-M   'P 1'
#
loop_
_entity.id
_entity.type
_entity.pdbx_description
1 polymer ?
#
loop_
_entity_poly.entity_id
_entity_poly.type
_entity_poly.pdbx_seq_one_letter_code
_entity_poly.pdbx_strand_id
1 'polypeptide(L)'
;PSAGFPVPAGFPAQDFGGLLGRTRQSNVGVIVIRVLAAGALSGVETRHPVAVPSVDPIATAPDYRTDVARAQLLGALVREGHASNLVEASIRLAVGSDAVSTVLVGYSSVEHLEAAAAAVNRGPLPQAALDRLAALWSGLAGR
;
A
#
# COMPACT_ATOMS: atom_id res chain seq x y z
N PRO A 1 -6.23 -5.75 -0.19
CA PRO A 1 -6.18 -7.22 -0.15
C PRO A 1 -6.58 -7.94 -1.42
N SER A 2 -7.00 -7.24 -2.48
CA SER A 2 -7.11 -7.85 -3.82
C SER A 2 -5.78 -8.43 -4.34
N ALA A 3 -4.68 -8.18 -3.67
CA ALA A 3 -3.35 -8.73 -3.93
C ALA A 3 -3.15 -10.19 -3.46
N GLY A 4 -4.24 -10.93 -3.23
CA GLY A 4 -4.16 -12.34 -2.85
C GLY A 4 -3.81 -12.63 -1.39
N PHE A 5 -3.76 -11.59 -0.53
CA PHE A 5 -3.57 -11.77 0.90
C PHE A 5 -4.92 -12.05 1.60
N PRO A 6 -4.95 -12.97 2.56
CA PRO A 6 -6.14 -13.19 3.36
C PRO A 6 -6.47 -11.93 4.15
N VAL A 7 -7.71 -11.50 4.07
CA VAL A 7 -8.22 -10.37 4.86
C VAL A 7 -8.75 -10.92 6.18
N PRO A 8 -8.31 -10.38 7.33
CA PRO A 8 -8.87 -10.77 8.61
C PRO A 8 -10.38 -10.52 8.67
N ALA A 9 -11.12 -11.40 9.34
CA ALA A 9 -12.55 -11.22 9.55
C ALA A 9 -12.82 -9.88 10.24
N GLY A 10 -13.80 -9.12 9.73
CA GLY A 10 -14.15 -7.80 10.25
C GLY A 10 -13.24 -6.64 9.83
N PHE A 11 -12.19 -6.90 9.04
CA PHE A 11 -11.39 -5.82 8.48
C PHE A 11 -12.13 -5.17 7.30
N PRO A 12 -12.30 -3.85 7.27
CA PRO A 12 -12.99 -3.15 6.19
C PRO A 12 -12.10 -3.10 4.95
N ALA A 13 -12.11 -4.15 4.17
CA ALA A 13 -11.33 -4.24 2.94
C ALA A 13 -12.24 -4.31 1.72
N GLN A 14 -11.78 -3.73 0.62
CA GLN A 14 -12.41 -3.93 -0.67
C GLN A 14 -12.01 -5.31 -1.21
N ASP A 15 -12.98 -6.17 -1.41
CA ASP A 15 -12.81 -7.42 -2.14
C ASP A 15 -13.41 -7.27 -3.55
N PHE A 16 -12.55 -7.42 -4.54
CA PHE A 16 -12.93 -7.37 -5.95
C PHE A 16 -13.20 -8.77 -6.52
N GLY A 17 -13.59 -9.74 -5.69
CA GLY A 17 -13.96 -11.09 -6.10
C GLY A 17 -12.81 -11.85 -6.77
N GLY A 18 -11.61 -11.76 -6.24
CA GLY A 18 -10.45 -12.46 -6.77
C GLY A 18 -9.99 -11.91 -8.14
N LEU A 19 -10.22 -10.63 -8.43
CA LEU A 19 -9.94 -10.00 -9.72
C LEU A 19 -8.52 -10.29 -10.23
N LEU A 20 -7.49 -10.20 -9.41
CA LEU A 20 -6.11 -10.46 -9.82
C LEU A 20 -5.91 -11.90 -10.32
N GLY A 21 -6.53 -12.88 -9.67
CA GLY A 21 -6.47 -14.28 -10.13
C GLY A 21 -7.14 -14.46 -11.48
N ARG A 22 -8.29 -13.82 -11.68
CA ARG A 22 -9.04 -13.90 -12.95
C ARG A 22 -8.32 -13.20 -14.10
N THR A 23 -7.76 -12.02 -13.86
CA THR A 23 -6.98 -11.29 -14.89
C THR A 23 -5.75 -12.09 -15.32
N ARG A 24 -5.05 -12.71 -14.36
CA ARG A 24 -3.92 -13.60 -14.66
C ARG A 24 -4.33 -14.79 -15.54
N GLN A 25 -5.42 -15.48 -15.18
CA GLN A 25 -5.94 -16.61 -15.96
C GLN A 25 -6.35 -16.22 -17.39
N SER A 26 -6.83 -14.99 -17.55
CA SER A 26 -7.26 -14.45 -18.85
C SER A 26 -6.14 -13.71 -19.60
N ASN A 27 -4.91 -13.71 -19.09
CA ASN A 27 -3.76 -12.98 -19.63
C ASN A 27 -4.06 -11.49 -19.86
N VAL A 28 -4.76 -10.87 -18.92
CA VAL A 28 -5.09 -9.44 -18.92
C VAL A 28 -4.11 -8.68 -18.03
N GLY A 29 -3.48 -7.64 -18.58
CA GLY A 29 -2.57 -6.76 -17.83
C GLY A 29 -3.29 -5.97 -16.75
N VAL A 30 -2.67 -5.83 -15.58
CA VAL A 30 -3.20 -5.10 -14.43
C VAL A 30 -2.33 -3.90 -14.11
N ILE A 31 -2.95 -2.72 -14.06
CA ILE A 31 -2.35 -1.48 -13.59
C ILE A 31 -2.90 -1.18 -12.19
N VAL A 32 -2.03 -1.20 -11.18
CA VAL A 32 -2.41 -0.82 -9.82
C VAL A 32 -2.29 0.69 -9.67
N ILE A 33 -3.34 1.32 -9.16
CA ILE A 33 -3.39 2.76 -8.87
C ILE A 33 -3.55 3.00 -7.37
N ARG A 34 -3.33 4.26 -6.93
CA ARG A 34 -3.56 4.69 -5.55
C ARG A 34 -2.72 3.95 -4.51
N VAL A 35 -1.54 3.49 -4.91
CA VAL A 35 -0.62 2.68 -4.09
C VAL A 35 -0.29 3.32 -2.75
N LEU A 36 -0.30 4.65 -2.68
CA LEU A 36 -0.02 5.41 -1.45
C LEU A 36 -1.27 6.00 -0.78
N ALA A 37 -2.48 5.59 -1.20
CA ALA A 37 -3.75 6.10 -0.68
C ALA A 37 -3.75 7.65 -0.59
N ALA A 38 -3.47 8.34 -1.71
CA ALA A 38 -3.29 9.79 -1.81
C ALA A 38 -2.20 10.38 -0.89
N GLY A 39 -1.28 9.56 -0.43
CA GLY A 39 -0.18 9.93 0.47
C GLY A 39 -0.37 9.46 1.91
N ALA A 40 -1.54 9.00 2.32
CA ALA A 40 -1.79 8.53 3.69
C ALA A 40 -0.84 7.41 4.12
N LEU A 41 -0.49 6.50 3.20
CA LEU A 41 0.44 5.41 3.47
C LEU A 41 1.91 5.86 3.63
N SER A 42 2.22 7.15 3.53
CA SER A 42 3.51 7.67 4.01
C SER A 42 3.59 7.70 5.54
N GLY A 43 2.44 7.69 6.23
CA GLY A 43 2.36 7.87 7.67
C GLY A 43 2.56 9.33 8.11
N VAL A 44 2.60 10.28 7.17
CA VAL A 44 2.82 11.72 7.43
C VAL A 44 1.58 12.49 7.03
N GLU A 45 1.04 13.28 7.96
CA GLU A 45 -0.15 14.08 7.72
C GLU A 45 0.13 15.31 6.85
N THR A 46 1.30 15.92 7.03
CA THR A 46 1.71 17.11 6.29
C THR A 46 1.95 16.76 4.82
N ARG A 47 1.25 17.47 3.95
CA ARG A 47 1.36 17.27 2.51
C ARG A 47 2.46 18.14 1.90
N HIS A 48 3.06 17.67 0.83
CA HIS A 48 4.04 18.46 0.08
C HIS A 48 3.38 19.74 -0.48
N PRO A 49 4.07 20.90 -0.49
CA PRO A 49 3.48 22.19 -0.92
C PRO A 49 2.87 22.18 -2.32
N VAL A 50 3.39 21.38 -3.25
CA VAL A 50 2.82 21.27 -4.61
C VAL A 50 1.70 20.22 -4.71
N ALA A 51 1.43 19.45 -3.65
CA ALA A 51 0.34 18.50 -3.64
C ALA A 51 -0.99 19.21 -3.39
N VAL A 52 -2.09 18.61 -3.84
CA VAL A 52 -3.44 19.11 -3.54
C VAL A 52 -3.59 19.22 -2.03
N PRO A 53 -4.02 20.38 -1.48
CA PRO A 53 -4.05 20.63 -0.05
C PRO A 53 -4.93 19.66 0.75
N SER A 54 -6.04 19.26 0.17
CA SER A 54 -6.96 18.27 0.76
C SER A 54 -7.31 17.21 -0.25
N VAL A 55 -7.55 15.99 0.23
CA VAL A 55 -8.00 14.87 -0.58
C VAL A 55 -9.12 14.14 0.15
N ASP A 56 -10.07 13.66 -0.62
CA ASP A 56 -11.04 12.71 -0.08
C ASP A 56 -10.34 11.42 0.36
N PRO A 57 -10.83 10.76 1.42
CA PRO A 57 -10.28 9.49 1.84
C PRO A 57 -10.39 8.46 0.71
N ILE A 58 -9.29 7.80 0.40
CA ILE A 58 -9.21 6.80 -0.67
C ILE A 58 -9.23 5.39 -0.10
N ALA A 59 -8.80 5.23 1.14
CA ALA A 59 -8.82 3.97 1.86
C ALA A 59 -10.18 3.73 2.54
N THR A 60 -10.20 3.06 3.64
CA THR A 60 -11.43 2.62 4.32
C THR A 60 -11.81 3.47 5.53
N ALA A 61 -11.00 4.48 5.84
CA ALA A 61 -11.27 5.39 6.95
C ALA A 61 -12.27 6.50 6.55
N PRO A 62 -12.93 7.13 7.51
CA PRO A 62 -13.87 8.22 7.25
C PRO A 62 -13.18 9.51 6.78
N ASP A 63 -11.90 9.68 7.07
CA ASP A 63 -11.10 10.85 6.71
C ASP A 63 -9.62 10.50 6.50
N TYR A 64 -8.89 11.40 5.84
CA TYR A 64 -7.48 11.26 5.53
C TYR A 64 -6.59 11.10 6.78
N ARG A 65 -6.87 11.84 7.85
CA ARG A 65 -6.09 11.78 9.09
C ARG A 65 -6.19 10.42 9.76
N THR A 66 -7.37 9.82 9.74
CA THR A 66 -7.58 8.47 10.25
C THR A 66 -6.83 7.44 9.39
N ASP A 67 -6.80 7.61 8.06
CA ASP A 67 -5.99 6.75 7.18
C ASP A 67 -4.50 6.88 7.51
N VAL A 68 -3.98 8.10 7.75
CA VAL A 68 -2.59 8.33 8.19
C VAL A 68 -2.31 7.64 9.54
N ALA A 69 -3.19 7.79 10.51
CA ALA A 69 -3.03 7.15 11.83
C ALA A 69 -2.99 5.61 11.71
N ARG A 70 -3.85 5.03 10.87
CA ARG A 70 -3.81 3.59 10.56
C ARG A 70 -2.50 3.18 9.88
N ALA A 71 -2.01 3.97 8.93
CA ALA A 71 -0.73 3.73 8.27
C ALA A 71 0.44 3.72 9.28
N GLN A 72 0.45 4.61 10.26
CA GLN A 72 1.48 4.67 11.30
C GLN A 72 1.58 3.37 12.11
N LEU A 73 0.49 2.63 12.29
CA LEU A 73 0.50 1.32 12.93
C LEU A 73 1.34 0.29 12.16
N LEU A 74 1.43 0.45 10.84
CA LEU A 74 2.29 -0.37 9.97
C LEU A 74 3.78 -0.01 10.11
N GLY A 75 4.13 1.03 10.85
CA GLY A 75 5.51 1.43 11.13
C GLY A 75 6.36 0.33 11.80
N ALA A 76 5.74 -0.71 12.32
CA ALA A 76 6.44 -1.92 12.77
C ALA A 76 7.30 -2.54 11.66
N LEU A 77 6.82 -2.55 10.41
CA LEU A 77 7.59 -3.06 9.27
C LEU A 77 8.92 -2.31 9.07
N VAL A 78 8.93 -1.02 9.35
CA VAL A 78 10.13 -0.17 9.25
C VAL A 78 11.06 -0.43 10.43
N ARG A 79 10.52 -0.44 11.66
CA ARG A 79 11.31 -0.68 12.88
C ARG A 79 11.95 -2.06 12.90
N GLU A 80 11.31 -3.05 12.31
CA GLU A 80 11.78 -4.43 12.20
C GLU A 80 12.70 -4.65 10.98
N GLY A 81 12.99 -3.60 10.20
CA GLY A 81 13.96 -3.65 9.09
C GLY A 81 13.43 -4.26 7.79
N HIS A 82 12.11 -4.47 7.65
CA HIS A 82 11.51 -5.03 6.45
C HIS A 82 11.45 -4.03 5.28
N ALA A 83 11.42 -2.75 5.60
CA ALA A 83 11.47 -1.65 4.64
C ALA A 83 12.12 -0.42 5.28
N SER A 84 12.66 0.51 4.49
CA SER A 84 13.28 1.74 5.00
C SER A 84 12.24 2.78 5.42
N ASN A 85 11.04 2.73 4.85
CA ASN A 85 9.89 3.57 5.17
C ASN A 85 8.60 2.94 4.68
N LEU A 86 7.46 3.54 5.04
CA LEU A 86 6.13 3.02 4.66
C LEU A 86 5.82 3.18 3.17
N VAL A 87 6.38 4.19 2.49
CA VAL A 87 6.23 4.38 1.04
C VAL A 87 6.88 3.21 0.30
N GLU A 88 8.10 2.85 0.67
CA GLU A 88 8.79 1.67 0.13
C GLU A 88 7.98 0.40 0.39
N ALA A 89 7.51 0.19 1.63
CA ALA A 89 6.72 -0.98 1.97
C ALA A 89 5.46 -1.10 1.09
N SER A 90 4.75 0.01 0.88
CA SER A 90 3.52 0.06 0.08
C SER A 90 3.78 -0.26 -1.40
N ILE A 91 4.82 0.30 -1.99
CA ILE A 91 5.19 0.06 -3.39
C ILE A 91 5.60 -1.41 -3.56
N ARG A 92 6.48 -1.92 -2.69
CA ARG A 92 6.97 -3.31 -2.76
C ARG A 92 5.85 -4.33 -2.54
N LEU A 93 4.85 -4.02 -1.70
CA LEU A 93 3.64 -4.83 -1.56
C LEU A 93 2.85 -4.85 -2.87
N ALA A 94 2.67 -3.69 -3.50
CA ALA A 94 1.89 -3.56 -4.73
C ALA A 94 2.51 -4.33 -5.91
N VAL A 95 3.84 -4.32 -6.03
CA VAL A 95 4.57 -5.07 -7.08
C VAL A 95 4.81 -6.53 -6.70
N GLY A 96 4.40 -6.95 -5.52
CA GLY A 96 4.65 -8.31 -5.00
C GLY A 96 3.82 -9.41 -5.64
N SER A 97 2.78 -9.07 -6.41
CA SER A 97 1.94 -10.04 -7.13
C SER A 97 2.38 -10.15 -8.59
N ASP A 98 2.60 -11.36 -9.05
CA ASP A 98 2.89 -11.67 -10.46
C ASP A 98 1.70 -11.43 -11.40
N ALA A 99 0.51 -11.16 -10.87
CA ALA A 99 -0.65 -10.70 -11.61
C ALA A 99 -0.62 -9.18 -11.90
N VAL A 100 0.28 -8.42 -11.26
CA VAL A 100 0.40 -6.97 -11.46
C VAL A 100 1.43 -6.68 -12.53
N SER A 101 1.01 -6.00 -13.60
CA SER A 101 1.87 -5.63 -14.72
C SER A 101 2.64 -4.34 -14.45
N THR A 102 2.00 -3.38 -13.79
CA THR A 102 2.63 -2.08 -13.45
C THR A 102 1.89 -1.36 -12.33
N VAL A 103 2.54 -0.37 -11.76
CA VAL A 103 2.04 0.44 -10.64
C VAL A 103 2.15 1.91 -11.01
N LEU A 104 1.07 2.68 -10.84
CA LEU A 104 1.12 4.13 -10.99
C LEU A 104 1.33 4.78 -9.63
N VAL A 105 2.44 5.50 -9.50
CA VAL A 105 2.79 6.24 -8.28
C VAL A 105 2.75 7.73 -8.56
N GLY A 106 1.92 8.47 -7.80
CA GLY A 106 1.95 9.93 -7.80
C GLY A 106 3.18 10.45 -7.06
N TYR A 107 3.76 11.54 -7.55
CA TYR A 107 4.92 12.20 -6.94
C TYR A 107 4.76 13.72 -6.92
N SER A 108 5.45 14.39 -6.02
CA SER A 108 5.46 15.85 -5.89
C SER A 108 6.87 16.45 -6.02
N SER A 109 7.89 15.59 -6.13
CA SER A 109 9.29 15.98 -6.34
C SER A 109 10.05 14.88 -7.07
N VAL A 110 11.23 15.20 -7.59
CA VAL A 110 12.12 14.22 -8.26
C VAL A 110 12.56 13.14 -7.27
N GLU A 111 12.85 13.52 -6.03
CA GLU A 111 13.27 12.59 -4.98
C GLU A 111 12.16 11.54 -4.68
N HIS A 112 10.89 11.92 -4.76
CA HIS A 112 9.78 10.97 -4.65
C HIS A 112 9.78 9.96 -5.79
N LEU A 113 10.06 10.41 -7.02
CA LEU A 113 10.16 9.54 -8.19
C LEU A 113 11.33 8.57 -8.07
N GLU A 114 12.50 9.07 -7.69
CA GLU A 114 13.70 8.26 -7.48
C GLU A 114 13.50 7.23 -6.38
N ALA A 115 12.90 7.63 -5.26
CA ALA A 115 12.57 6.72 -4.16
C ALA A 115 11.58 5.63 -4.59
N ALA A 116 10.58 5.97 -5.43
CA ALA A 116 9.64 4.99 -5.96
C ALA A 116 10.33 3.98 -6.89
N ALA A 117 11.20 4.45 -7.78
CA ALA A 117 11.98 3.58 -8.65
C ALA A 117 12.93 2.67 -7.86
N ALA A 118 13.60 3.21 -6.83
CA ALA A 118 14.44 2.43 -5.94
C ALA A 118 13.66 1.35 -5.19
N ALA A 119 12.44 1.66 -4.74
CA ALA A 119 11.57 0.69 -4.07
C ALA A 119 11.20 -0.48 -5.00
N VAL A 120 10.85 -0.21 -6.25
CA VAL A 120 10.57 -1.25 -7.27
C VAL A 120 11.79 -2.11 -7.52
N ASN A 121 12.97 -1.53 -7.65
CA ASN A 121 14.23 -2.24 -7.91
C ASN A 121 14.65 -3.17 -6.74
N ARG A 122 14.16 -2.94 -5.52
CA ARG A 122 14.35 -3.85 -4.38
C ARG A 122 13.51 -5.13 -4.48
N GLY A 123 12.54 -5.16 -5.40
CA GLY A 123 11.61 -6.28 -5.57
C GLY A 123 10.54 -6.36 -4.46
N PRO A 124 9.74 -7.43 -4.46
CA PRO A 124 8.66 -7.63 -3.51
C PRO A 124 9.13 -7.66 -2.05
N LEU A 125 8.20 -7.46 -1.12
CA LEU A 125 8.47 -7.68 0.30
C LEU A 125 8.81 -9.15 0.57
N PRO A 126 9.75 -9.44 1.49
CA PRO A 126 10.04 -10.83 1.88
C PRO A 126 8.86 -11.44 2.63
N GLN A 127 8.78 -12.78 2.65
CA GLN A 127 7.68 -13.50 3.29
C GLN A 127 7.49 -13.09 4.77
N ALA A 128 8.58 -12.92 5.51
CA ALA A 128 8.51 -12.47 6.91
C ALA A 128 7.79 -11.12 7.07
N ALA A 129 7.97 -10.19 6.13
CA ALA A 129 7.24 -8.91 6.13
C ALA A 129 5.75 -9.11 5.83
N LEU A 130 5.40 -10.03 4.94
CA LEU A 130 4.02 -10.34 4.60
C LEU A 130 3.30 -11.00 5.78
N ASP A 131 3.96 -11.93 6.48
CA ASP A 131 3.43 -12.57 7.68
C ASP A 131 3.22 -11.53 8.80
N ARG A 132 4.19 -10.62 8.96
CA ARG A 132 4.07 -9.52 9.91
C ARG A 132 2.93 -8.58 9.57
N LEU A 133 2.75 -8.26 8.30
CA LEU A 133 1.67 -7.41 7.81
C LEU A 133 0.29 -8.05 8.08
N ALA A 134 0.15 -9.36 7.87
CA ALA A 134 -1.07 -10.09 8.18
C ALA A 134 -1.42 -10.00 9.68
N ALA A 135 -0.43 -10.13 10.56
CA ALA A 135 -0.61 -9.97 12.00
C ALA A 135 -1.04 -8.53 12.39
N LEU A 136 -0.42 -7.52 11.75
CA LEU A 136 -0.79 -6.12 11.98
C LEU A 136 -2.23 -5.84 11.51
N TRP A 137 -2.64 -6.33 10.36
CA TRP A 137 -4.02 -6.19 9.86
C TRP A 137 -5.04 -6.85 10.78
N SER A 138 -4.72 -8.02 11.35
CA SER A 138 -5.59 -8.67 12.34
C SER A 138 -5.83 -7.77 13.56
N GLY A 139 -4.82 -7.00 13.99
CA GLY A 139 -4.94 -6.03 15.08
C GLY A 139 -5.72 -4.76 14.71
N LEU A 140 -5.98 -4.51 13.42
CA LEU A 140 -6.76 -3.37 12.93
C LEU A 140 -8.24 -3.73 12.71
N ALA A 141 -8.59 -5.01 12.73
CA ALA A 141 -9.97 -5.46 12.56
C ALA A 141 -10.85 -4.90 13.69
N GLY A 142 -11.92 -4.19 13.31
CA GLY A 142 -12.86 -3.57 14.27
C GLY A 142 -12.47 -2.18 14.81
N ARG A 143 -11.44 -1.52 14.25
CA ARG A 143 -11.01 -0.16 14.61
C ARG A 143 -11.35 0.86 13.53
#